data_6ea7270a2e24d11cc40e533ccc1b72c9
#
_entry.id   6ea7270a2e24d11cc40e533ccc1b72c9
#
_cell.length_a   1.000
_cell.length_b   1.000
_cell.length_c   1.000
_cell.angle_alpha   90.00
_cell.angle_beta   90.00
_cell.angle_gamma   90.00
#
_symmetry.space_group_name_H-M   'P 1'
#
loop_
_entity.id
_entity.type
_entity.pdbx_description
1 polymer ?
#
loop_
_entity_poly.entity_id
_entity_poly.type
_entity_poly.pdbx_seq_one_letter_code
_entity_poly.pdbx_strand_id
1 'polypeptide(L)'
;SELIEALLVLSRISRQTLHREIVDVTALAESIVQDMRQKDPARSVEVLIQPNMAVHGDRRLVGDLFQNLIGNAWKFTSKTVQARIEIGQSSGGSLATLYIRDNGAGFDMTYEQKLFKPFQRLHGAAEFDGSGVGLATVARIVDRHGGRIWAEGKPNEGAVFYFTLPTAPITDAFMVHHRALA
;
A
#
# COMPACT_ATOMS: atom_id res chain seq x y z
N SER A 1 -3.26 25.30 1.95
CA SER A 1 -1.84 24.90 1.84
C SER A 1 -1.76 23.40 2.05
N GLU A 2 -1.02 22.69 1.22
CA GLU A 2 -0.85 21.23 1.28
C GLU A 2 -0.47 20.74 2.68
N LEU A 3 0.32 21.51 3.40
CA LEU A 3 0.73 21.22 4.78
C LEU A 3 -0.48 21.12 5.74
N ILE A 4 -1.40 22.07 5.66
CA ILE A 4 -2.59 22.11 6.51
C ILE A 4 -3.52 20.94 6.17
N GLU A 5 -3.73 20.67 4.91
CA GLU A 5 -4.56 19.53 4.44
C GLU A 5 -3.99 18.20 4.91
N ALA A 6 -2.68 18.02 4.81
CA ALA A 6 -1.99 16.84 5.29
C ALA A 6 -2.13 16.64 6.80
N LEU A 7 -1.95 17.69 7.60
CA LEU A 7 -2.16 17.64 9.04
C LEU A 7 -3.61 17.32 9.40
N LEU A 8 -4.58 17.86 8.65
CA LEU A 8 -5.99 17.55 8.85
C LEU A 8 -6.30 16.07 8.52
N VAL A 9 -5.72 15.52 7.45
CA VAL A 9 -5.87 14.09 7.11
C VAL A 9 -5.33 13.21 8.24
N LEU A 10 -4.09 13.45 8.68
CA LEU A 10 -3.48 12.68 9.78
C LEU A 10 -4.25 12.83 11.10
N SER A 11 -4.76 14.03 11.39
CA SER A 11 -5.60 14.28 12.58
C SER A 11 -6.93 13.51 12.51
N ARG A 12 -7.60 13.51 11.35
CA ARG A 12 -8.85 12.77 11.15
C ARG A 12 -8.65 11.26 11.32
N ILE A 13 -7.62 10.70 10.70
CA ILE A 13 -7.28 9.27 10.86
C ILE A 13 -7.04 8.96 12.34
N SER A 14 -6.40 9.85 13.09
CA SER A 14 -6.08 9.65 14.50
C SER A 14 -7.30 9.60 15.43
N ARG A 15 -8.36 10.34 15.11
CA ARG A 15 -9.53 10.54 15.98
C ARG A 15 -10.75 9.71 15.59
N GLN A 16 -10.81 9.23 14.36
CA GLN A 16 -11.96 8.48 13.85
C GLN A 16 -12.09 7.12 14.55
N THR A 17 -13.29 6.71 14.93
CA THR A 17 -13.57 5.36 15.39
C THR A 17 -13.35 4.37 14.23
N LEU A 18 -12.65 3.26 14.48
CA LEU A 18 -12.44 2.20 13.48
C LEU A 18 -13.68 1.33 13.37
N HIS A 19 -14.19 1.20 12.16
CA HIS A 19 -15.22 0.23 11.82
C HIS A 19 -14.58 -1.00 11.19
N ARG A 20 -14.21 -1.97 12.01
CA ARG A 20 -13.48 -3.16 11.56
C ARG A 20 -14.42 -4.19 10.96
N GLU A 21 -14.08 -4.66 9.78
CA GLU A 21 -14.75 -5.74 9.05
C GLU A 21 -13.73 -6.61 8.32
N ILE A 22 -14.16 -7.71 7.72
CA ILE A 22 -13.31 -8.49 6.82
C ILE A 22 -13.20 -7.74 5.50
N VAL A 23 -11.98 -7.40 5.12
CA VAL A 23 -11.67 -6.71 3.87
C VAL A 23 -10.99 -7.68 2.92
N ASP A 24 -11.60 -7.92 1.76
CA ASP A 24 -10.99 -8.63 0.64
C ASP A 24 -9.91 -7.73 0.00
N VAL A 25 -8.66 -8.01 0.35
CA VAL A 25 -7.50 -7.23 -0.10
C VAL A 25 -7.17 -7.53 -1.56
N THR A 26 -7.41 -8.75 -2.03
CA THR A 26 -7.20 -9.12 -3.44
C THR A 26 -8.11 -8.29 -4.35
N ALA A 27 -9.42 -8.29 -4.10
CA ALA A 27 -10.38 -7.51 -4.88
C ALA A 27 -10.11 -6.00 -4.79
N LEU A 28 -9.70 -5.51 -3.61
CA LEU A 28 -9.33 -4.11 -3.41
C LEU A 28 -8.12 -3.72 -4.26
N ALA A 29 -7.05 -4.52 -4.24
CA ALA A 29 -5.83 -4.27 -5.02
C ALA A 29 -6.11 -4.32 -6.53
N GLU A 30 -6.91 -5.30 -7.00
CA GLU A 30 -7.34 -5.42 -8.40
C GLU A 30 -8.09 -4.17 -8.86
N SER A 31 -9.04 -3.68 -8.05
CA SER A 31 -9.80 -2.46 -8.36
C SER A 31 -8.88 -1.24 -8.49
N ILE A 32 -7.95 -1.05 -7.56
CA ILE A 32 -7.00 0.07 -7.59
C ILE A 32 -6.11 0.00 -8.85
N VAL A 33 -5.59 -1.18 -9.18
CA VAL A 33 -4.75 -1.37 -10.37
C VAL A 33 -5.54 -1.12 -11.65
N GLN A 34 -6.80 -1.54 -11.70
CA GLN A 34 -7.68 -1.28 -12.84
C GLN A 34 -7.91 0.22 -13.04
N ASP A 35 -8.17 0.96 -11.97
CA ASP A 35 -8.32 2.42 -12.01
C ASP A 35 -7.05 3.11 -12.52
N MET A 36 -5.87 2.64 -12.11
CA MET A 36 -4.60 3.18 -12.58
C MET A 36 -4.37 2.90 -14.06
N ARG A 37 -4.69 1.70 -14.54
CA ARG A 37 -4.63 1.35 -15.97
C ARG A 37 -5.58 2.20 -16.82
N GLN A 38 -6.75 2.51 -16.30
CA GLN A 38 -7.71 3.38 -17.00
C GLN A 38 -7.23 4.83 -17.12
N LYS A 39 -6.54 5.33 -16.08
CA LYS A 39 -5.98 6.70 -16.06
C LYS A 39 -4.73 6.85 -16.92
N ASP A 40 -3.98 5.78 -17.10
CA ASP A 40 -2.74 5.75 -17.89
C ASP A 40 -2.71 4.55 -18.85
N PRO A 41 -3.58 4.52 -19.87
CA PRO A 41 -3.78 3.36 -20.76
C PRO A 41 -2.58 3.06 -21.65
N ALA A 42 -1.70 4.04 -21.88
CA ALA A 42 -0.50 3.86 -22.68
C ALA A 42 0.63 3.12 -21.95
N ARG A 43 0.52 2.99 -20.63
CA ARG A 43 1.57 2.42 -19.81
C ARG A 43 1.37 0.92 -19.60
N SER A 44 2.43 0.15 -19.89
CA SER A 44 2.46 -1.29 -19.61
C SER A 44 3.18 -1.55 -18.28
N VAL A 45 2.45 -2.15 -17.32
CA VAL A 45 2.99 -2.58 -16.03
C VAL A 45 2.52 -4.01 -15.78
N GLU A 46 3.46 -4.92 -15.55
CA GLU A 46 3.14 -6.26 -15.05
C GLU A 46 2.74 -6.14 -13.57
N VAL A 47 1.55 -6.56 -13.23
CA VAL A 47 1.08 -6.55 -11.84
C VAL A 47 0.67 -7.95 -11.43
N LEU A 48 1.31 -8.49 -10.41
CA LEU A 48 1.01 -9.78 -9.82
C LEU A 48 0.33 -9.57 -8.46
N ILE A 49 -0.88 -10.06 -8.33
CA ILE A 49 -1.67 -9.96 -7.09
C ILE A 49 -1.93 -11.38 -6.59
N GLN A 50 -1.50 -11.66 -5.37
CA GLN A 50 -1.77 -12.95 -4.73
C GLN A 50 -3.28 -13.10 -4.51
N PRO A 51 -3.87 -14.26 -4.86
CA PRO A 51 -5.29 -14.51 -4.62
C PRO A 51 -5.58 -14.77 -3.13
N ASN A 52 -6.84 -14.57 -2.74
CA ASN A 52 -7.40 -14.93 -1.43
C ASN A 52 -6.72 -14.21 -0.24
N MET A 53 -6.28 -12.98 -0.43
CA MET A 53 -5.80 -12.14 0.66
C MET A 53 -6.96 -11.44 1.37
N ALA A 54 -7.01 -11.53 2.69
CA ALA A 54 -8.01 -10.84 3.50
C ALA A 54 -7.44 -10.40 4.84
N VAL A 55 -7.91 -9.27 5.34
CA VAL A 55 -7.54 -8.70 6.64
C VAL A 55 -8.79 -8.28 7.41
N HIS A 56 -8.65 -8.10 8.72
CA HIS A 56 -9.69 -7.55 9.58
C HIS A 56 -9.35 -6.09 9.91
N GLY A 57 -10.04 -5.14 9.30
CA GLY A 57 -9.71 -3.73 9.42
C GLY A 57 -10.84 -2.81 8.95
N ASP A 58 -10.59 -1.52 9.05
CA ASP A 58 -11.49 -0.50 8.50
C ASP A 58 -11.31 -0.43 6.98
N ARG A 59 -12.35 -0.82 6.22
CA ARG A 59 -12.30 -0.91 4.75
C ARG A 59 -11.81 0.37 4.09
N ARG A 60 -12.27 1.52 4.57
CA ARG A 60 -11.90 2.81 3.99
C ARG A 60 -10.42 3.11 4.23
N LEU A 61 -9.94 2.93 5.47
CA LEU A 61 -8.53 3.18 5.81
C LEU A 61 -7.60 2.16 5.14
N VAL A 62 -7.99 0.88 5.06
CA VAL A 62 -7.25 -0.13 4.31
C VAL A 62 -7.21 0.24 2.83
N GLY A 63 -8.31 0.75 2.26
CA GLY A 63 -8.36 1.29 0.90
C GLY A 63 -7.37 2.44 0.69
N ASP A 64 -7.36 3.42 1.58
CA ASP A 64 -6.43 4.57 1.54
C ASP A 64 -4.96 4.10 1.63
N LEU A 65 -4.67 3.10 2.47
CA LEU A 65 -3.34 2.50 2.60
C LEU A 65 -2.87 1.87 1.28
N PHE A 66 -3.70 0.99 0.69
CA PHE A 66 -3.36 0.34 -0.57
C PHE A 66 -3.25 1.32 -1.73
N GLN A 67 -4.15 2.31 -1.80
CA GLN A 67 -4.09 3.37 -2.81
C GLN A 67 -2.77 4.15 -2.74
N ASN A 68 -2.27 4.47 -1.54
CA ASN A 68 -1.00 5.15 -1.37
C ASN A 68 0.19 4.27 -1.77
N LEU A 69 0.26 3.01 -1.32
CA LEU A 69 1.38 2.14 -1.60
C LEU A 69 1.43 1.67 -3.06
N ILE A 70 0.30 1.25 -3.64
CA ILE A 70 0.22 0.87 -5.05
C ILE A 70 0.48 2.09 -5.94
N GLY A 71 -0.05 3.27 -5.56
CA GLY A 71 0.21 4.53 -6.25
C GLY A 71 1.69 4.91 -6.26
N ASN A 72 2.40 4.68 -5.16
CA ASN A 72 3.84 4.87 -5.11
C ASN A 72 4.58 3.89 -6.02
N ALA A 73 4.26 2.59 -5.96
CA ALA A 73 4.85 1.58 -6.85
C ALA A 73 4.62 1.92 -8.32
N TRP A 74 3.41 2.35 -8.68
CA TRP A 74 3.07 2.80 -10.02
C TRP A 74 3.90 4.01 -10.44
N LYS A 75 4.01 5.01 -9.58
CA LYS A 75 4.78 6.23 -9.81
C LYS A 75 6.27 5.96 -9.97
N PHE A 76 6.87 5.24 -9.04
CA PHE A 76 8.32 5.03 -9.02
C PHE A 76 8.83 4.04 -10.06
N THR A 77 7.95 3.27 -10.70
CA THR A 77 8.26 2.45 -11.87
C THR A 77 8.05 3.18 -13.20
N SER A 78 7.67 4.48 -13.21
CA SER A 78 7.31 5.21 -14.43
C SER A 78 8.46 5.33 -15.44
N LYS A 79 9.69 5.23 -15.00
CA LYS A 79 10.90 5.27 -15.85
C LYS A 79 11.50 3.88 -16.09
N THR A 80 10.86 2.81 -15.61
CA THR A 80 11.33 1.43 -15.74
C THR A 80 10.78 0.80 -17.01
N VAL A 81 11.65 0.27 -17.87
CA VAL A 81 11.26 -0.29 -19.18
C VAL A 81 10.34 -1.49 -19.04
N GLN A 82 10.60 -2.38 -18.10
CA GLN A 82 9.77 -3.54 -17.77
C GLN A 82 9.25 -3.37 -16.34
N ALA A 83 8.32 -2.42 -16.15
CA ALA A 83 7.75 -2.13 -14.85
C ALA A 83 6.98 -3.35 -14.30
N ARG A 84 7.29 -3.72 -13.05
CA ARG A 84 6.66 -4.84 -12.35
C ARG A 84 6.30 -4.45 -10.93
N ILE A 85 5.09 -4.83 -10.52
CA ILE A 85 4.57 -4.64 -9.17
C ILE A 85 4.04 -5.99 -8.67
N GLU A 86 4.42 -6.37 -7.46
CA GLU A 86 3.92 -7.58 -6.79
C GLU A 86 3.21 -7.19 -5.49
N ILE A 87 2.03 -7.76 -5.28
CA ILE A 87 1.24 -7.57 -4.07
C ILE A 87 0.96 -8.94 -3.48
N GLY A 88 1.39 -9.15 -2.24
CA GLY A 88 1.26 -10.46 -1.62
C GLY A 88 1.14 -10.39 -0.10
N GLN A 89 0.92 -11.56 0.47
CA GLN A 89 0.76 -11.77 1.90
C GLN A 89 1.55 -13.01 2.31
N SER A 90 2.31 -12.92 3.39
CA SER A 90 2.85 -14.07 4.09
C SER A 90 1.99 -14.38 5.32
N SER A 91 1.71 -15.65 5.54
CA SER A 91 0.92 -16.08 6.69
C SER A 91 1.79 -16.18 7.95
N GLY A 92 1.28 -15.72 9.07
CA GLY A 92 1.97 -15.83 10.35
C GLY A 92 1.16 -15.30 11.52
N GLY A 93 0.46 -16.16 12.24
CA GLY A 93 -0.18 -15.83 13.52
C GLY A 93 -1.39 -14.89 13.43
N SER A 94 -1.55 -14.04 14.46
CA SER A 94 -2.69 -13.10 14.58
C SER A 94 -2.58 -11.86 13.71
N LEU A 95 -1.41 -11.61 13.12
CA LEU A 95 -1.16 -10.53 12.16
C LEU A 95 -0.69 -11.12 10.84
N ALA A 96 -1.30 -10.69 9.76
CA ALA A 96 -0.83 -10.97 8.40
C ALA A 96 0.25 -9.94 8.03
N THR A 97 1.36 -10.40 7.48
CA THR A 97 2.34 -9.51 6.85
C THR A 97 2.03 -9.41 5.38
N LEU A 98 1.64 -8.23 4.93
CA LEU A 98 1.43 -7.92 3.52
C LEU A 98 2.64 -7.18 2.98
N TYR A 99 2.84 -7.27 1.67
CA TYR A 99 3.90 -6.53 0.99
C TYR A 99 3.45 -6.01 -0.36
N ILE A 100 4.04 -4.88 -0.73
CA ILE A 100 3.97 -4.33 -2.08
C ILE A 100 5.41 -4.08 -2.53
N ARG A 101 5.79 -4.78 -3.61
CA ARG A 101 7.13 -4.73 -4.20
C ARG A 101 7.05 -4.10 -5.57
N ASP A 102 8.02 -3.26 -5.90
CA ASP A 102 8.23 -2.73 -7.23
C ASP A 102 9.70 -2.87 -7.66
N ASN A 103 9.94 -2.82 -8.96
CA ASN A 103 11.28 -2.80 -9.55
C ASN A 103 11.67 -1.41 -10.09
N GLY A 104 11.18 -0.36 -9.43
CA GLY A 104 11.36 1.02 -9.84
C GLY A 104 12.64 1.68 -9.33
N ALA A 105 12.55 2.98 -9.05
CA ALA A 105 13.68 3.80 -8.65
C ALA A 105 14.36 3.36 -7.35
N GLY A 106 13.64 2.67 -6.45
CA GLY A 106 14.16 2.29 -5.15
C GLY A 106 14.58 3.48 -4.30
N PHE A 107 15.35 3.23 -3.24
CA PHE A 107 15.88 4.26 -2.37
C PHE A 107 17.09 3.75 -1.58
N ASP A 108 17.87 4.68 -1.03
CA ASP A 108 18.97 4.37 -0.13
C ASP A 108 18.45 4.10 1.29
N MET A 109 18.79 2.94 1.86
CA MET A 109 18.35 2.51 3.20
C MET A 109 18.83 3.42 4.33
N THR A 110 19.83 4.28 4.11
CA THR A 110 20.24 5.30 5.09
C THR A 110 19.09 6.28 5.40
N TYR A 111 18.11 6.41 4.51
CA TYR A 111 16.93 7.27 4.69
C TYR A 111 15.69 6.53 5.20
N GLU A 112 15.76 5.24 5.52
CA GLU A 112 14.61 4.43 5.96
C GLU A 112 13.82 5.11 7.08
N GLN A 113 14.49 5.62 8.11
CA GLN A 113 13.84 6.29 9.25
C GLN A 113 13.07 7.57 8.89
N LYS A 114 13.33 8.15 7.72
CA LYS A 114 12.65 9.36 7.22
C LYS A 114 11.45 9.04 6.36
N LEU A 115 11.35 7.82 5.79
CA LEU A 115 10.30 7.42 4.84
C LEU A 115 8.89 7.69 5.33
N PHE A 116 8.63 7.40 6.59
CA PHE A 116 7.30 7.45 7.19
C PHE A 116 7.01 8.76 7.95
N LYS A 117 7.96 9.70 7.92
CA LYS A 117 7.75 11.03 8.52
C LYS A 117 7.01 11.93 7.51
N PRO A 118 6.06 12.76 7.98
CA PRO A 118 5.37 13.70 7.11
C PRO A 118 6.35 14.64 6.40
N PHE A 119 6.04 15.01 5.15
CA PHE A 119 6.80 15.98 4.34
C PHE A 119 8.24 15.57 4.00
N GLN A 120 8.58 14.30 4.18
CA GLN A 120 9.86 13.76 3.73
C GLN A 120 9.72 13.22 2.31
N ARG A 121 10.67 13.59 1.46
CA ARG A 121 10.78 13.12 0.07
C ARG A 121 12.21 12.63 -0.15
N LEU A 122 12.37 11.41 -0.63
CA LEU A 122 13.69 10.84 -0.94
C LEU A 122 14.13 11.13 -2.37
N HIS A 123 13.17 11.32 -3.27
CA HIS A 123 13.41 11.72 -4.66
C HIS A 123 13.08 13.20 -4.86
N GLY A 124 13.84 13.86 -5.71
CA GLY A 124 13.63 15.28 -6.02
C GLY A 124 12.27 15.55 -6.67
N ALA A 125 11.74 16.77 -6.46
CA ALA A 125 10.47 17.20 -7.06
C ALA A 125 10.48 17.12 -8.59
N ALA A 126 11.66 17.25 -9.21
CA ALA A 126 11.83 17.14 -10.65
C ALA A 126 11.78 15.69 -11.16
N GLU A 127 11.95 14.70 -10.29
CA GLU A 127 11.97 13.30 -10.70
C GLU A 127 10.61 12.62 -10.56
N PHE A 128 9.88 12.88 -9.46
CA PHE A 128 8.58 12.31 -9.17
C PHE A 128 7.71 13.29 -8.38
N ASP A 129 6.44 13.40 -8.75
CA ASP A 129 5.45 14.23 -8.05
C ASP A 129 5.04 13.63 -6.70
N GLY A 130 4.64 14.48 -5.75
CA GLY A 130 4.04 14.04 -4.49
C GLY A 130 4.22 15.02 -3.34
N SER A 131 3.27 15.00 -2.40
CA SER A 131 3.22 15.87 -1.22
C SER A 131 4.14 15.44 -0.06
N GLY A 132 4.67 14.21 -0.10
CA GLY A 132 5.44 13.63 1.01
C GLY A 132 4.59 13.21 2.22
N VAL A 133 3.28 13.08 2.05
CA VAL A 133 2.33 12.73 3.14
C VAL A 133 1.83 11.30 3.04
N GLY A 134 1.85 10.70 1.86
CA GLY A 134 1.27 9.37 1.60
C GLY A 134 1.81 8.29 2.53
N LEU A 135 3.14 8.17 2.68
CA LEU A 135 3.74 7.15 3.56
C LEU A 135 3.51 7.43 5.05
N ALA A 136 3.44 8.68 5.47
CA ALA A 136 3.05 9.04 6.85
C ALA A 136 1.58 8.65 7.11
N THR A 137 0.69 8.83 6.13
CA THR A 137 -0.70 8.36 6.19
C THR A 137 -0.76 6.84 6.32
N VAL A 138 0.00 6.11 5.51
CA VAL A 138 0.10 4.64 5.59
C VAL A 138 0.56 4.20 6.99
N ALA A 139 1.64 4.78 7.50
CA ALA A 139 2.16 4.47 8.83
C ALA A 139 1.10 4.69 9.92
N ARG A 140 0.36 5.80 9.84
CA ARG A 140 -0.71 6.10 10.79
C ARG A 140 -1.86 5.11 10.73
N ILE A 141 -2.26 4.68 9.53
CA ILE A 141 -3.31 3.67 9.34
C ILE A 141 -2.88 2.33 9.94
N VAL A 142 -1.66 1.89 9.65
CA VAL A 142 -1.09 0.64 10.18
C VAL A 142 -1.03 0.66 11.71
N ASP A 143 -0.53 1.75 12.31
CA ASP A 143 -0.47 1.97 13.76
C ASP A 143 -1.87 1.88 14.40
N ARG A 144 -2.87 2.51 13.79
CA ARG A 144 -4.27 2.46 14.24
C ARG A 144 -4.86 1.04 14.23
N HIS A 145 -4.37 0.17 13.37
CA HIS A 145 -4.75 -1.25 13.31
C HIS A 145 -3.92 -2.15 14.22
N GLY A 146 -2.97 -1.58 14.98
CA GLY A 146 -2.09 -2.32 15.88
C GLY A 146 -0.96 -3.07 15.16
N GLY A 147 -0.65 -2.68 13.92
CA GLY A 147 0.41 -3.24 13.12
C GLY A 147 1.69 -2.41 13.12
N ARG A 148 2.62 -2.80 12.27
CA ARG A 148 3.85 -2.07 12.00
C ARG A 148 4.12 -2.01 10.49
N ILE A 149 4.90 -1.02 10.05
CA ILE A 149 5.33 -0.85 8.67
C ILE A 149 6.85 -0.70 8.62
N TRP A 150 7.48 -1.26 7.60
CA TRP A 150 8.89 -1.08 7.26
C TRP A 150 9.09 -1.21 5.76
N ALA A 151 10.27 -0.85 5.29
CA ALA A 151 10.58 -0.94 3.88
C ALA A 151 12.03 -1.39 3.66
N GLU A 152 12.26 -2.01 2.53
CA GLU A 152 13.56 -2.36 2.01
C GLU A 152 13.67 -1.78 0.61
N GLY A 153 14.81 -1.17 0.30
CA GLY A 153 15.03 -0.57 -1.01
C GLY A 153 16.50 -0.57 -1.40
N LYS A 154 16.72 -0.50 -2.71
CA LYS A 154 18.04 -0.29 -3.28
C LYS A 154 17.91 0.62 -4.49
N PRO A 155 18.75 1.67 -4.59
CA PRO A 155 18.71 2.61 -5.71
C PRO A 155 18.73 1.89 -7.06
N ASN A 156 17.74 2.20 -7.92
CA ASN A 156 17.56 1.62 -9.26
C ASN A 156 17.25 0.11 -9.31
N GLU A 157 17.01 -0.54 -8.18
CA GLU A 157 16.63 -1.96 -8.14
C GLU A 157 15.23 -2.17 -7.54
N GLY A 158 14.56 -1.09 -7.14
CA GLY A 158 13.19 -1.12 -6.61
C GLY A 158 13.10 -1.07 -5.10
N ALA A 159 11.88 -1.23 -4.61
CA ALA A 159 11.54 -1.19 -3.20
C ALA A 159 10.49 -2.24 -2.83
N VAL A 160 10.47 -2.59 -1.56
CA VAL A 160 9.43 -3.43 -0.95
C VAL A 160 8.93 -2.74 0.32
N PHE A 161 7.64 -2.51 0.40
CA PHE A 161 6.98 -2.03 1.60
C PHE A 161 6.25 -3.19 2.26
N TYR A 162 6.60 -3.47 3.50
CA TYR A 162 5.98 -4.48 4.34
C TYR A 162 5.13 -3.82 5.41
N PHE A 163 3.97 -4.37 5.69
CA PHE A 163 3.13 -3.90 6.78
C PHE A 163 2.30 -5.04 7.35
N THR A 164 1.97 -4.95 8.64
CA THR A 164 1.14 -5.96 9.29
C THR A 164 -0.25 -5.40 9.60
N LEU A 165 -1.27 -6.22 9.37
CA LEU A 165 -2.65 -5.96 9.74
C LEU A 165 -3.24 -7.19 10.43
N PRO A 166 -4.28 -7.04 11.28
CA PRO A 166 -4.96 -8.18 11.89
C PRO A 166 -5.46 -9.17 10.82
N THR A 167 -5.26 -10.48 11.06
CA THR A 167 -5.80 -11.51 10.17
C THR A 167 -7.31 -11.53 10.21
N ALA A 168 -7.94 -11.73 9.04
CA ALA A 168 -9.34 -12.06 9.00
C ALA A 168 -9.58 -13.43 9.66
N PRO A 169 -10.62 -13.59 10.51
CA PRO A 169 -10.98 -14.91 11.00
C PRO A 169 -11.34 -15.79 9.80
N ILE A 170 -10.85 -17.05 9.83
CA ILE A 170 -11.20 -18.04 8.81
C ILE A 170 -12.69 -18.38 9.02
N THR A 171 -13.56 -17.78 8.23
CA THR A 171 -14.96 -18.14 8.18
C THR A 171 -15.23 -18.87 6.87
N ASP A 172 -15.98 -19.96 6.93
CA ASP A 172 -16.37 -20.76 5.73
C ASP A 172 -17.06 -19.90 4.65
N ALA A 173 -17.66 -18.79 5.04
CA ALA A 173 -18.30 -17.83 4.13
C ALA A 173 -17.31 -17.17 3.15
N PHE A 174 -16.04 -16.95 3.55
CA PHE A 174 -15.02 -16.36 2.68
C PHE A 174 -14.56 -17.33 1.59
N MET A 175 -14.52 -18.63 1.92
CA MET A 175 -14.13 -19.70 0.99
C MET A 175 -15.21 -20.01 -0.06
N VAL A 176 -16.49 -19.76 0.25
CA VAL A 176 -17.62 -20.03 -0.66
C VAL A 176 -17.67 -19.01 -1.80
N HIS A 177 -17.36 -17.74 -1.55
CA HIS A 177 -17.44 -16.69 -2.57
C HIS A 177 -16.38 -16.87 -3.68
N HIS A 178 -15.19 -17.40 -3.34
CA HIS A 178 -14.10 -17.61 -4.31
C HIS A 178 -14.22 -18.94 -5.08
N ARG A 179 -15.02 -19.91 -4.58
CA ARG A 179 -15.32 -21.16 -5.33
C ARG A 179 -16.36 -20.98 -6.43
N ALA A 180 -17.17 -19.93 -6.37
CA ALA A 180 -18.21 -19.68 -7.37
C ALA A 180 -17.72 -18.93 -8.62
N LEU A 181 -16.47 -18.46 -8.63
CA LEU A 181 -15.85 -17.70 -9.72
C LEU A 181 -14.65 -18.43 -10.39
N ALA A 182 -14.40 -19.67 -10.02
CA ALA A 182 -13.36 -20.51 -10.62
C ALA A 182 -13.94 -21.48 -11.66
#